data_9d2afef18797df0e6f1c9a184853c939
#
_entry.id   9d2afef18797df0e6f1c9a184853c939
#
_cell.length_a   1.000
_cell.length_b   1.000
_cell.length_c   1.000
_cell.angle_alpha   90.00
_cell.angle_beta   90.00
_cell.angle_gamma   90.00
#
_symmetry.space_group_name_H-M   'P 1'
#
loop_
_entity.id
_entity.type
_entity.pdbx_description
1 polymer ?
#
loop_
_entity_poly.entity_id
_entity_poly.type
_entity_poly.pdbx_seq_one_letter_code
_entity_poly.pdbx_strand_id
1 'polypeptide(L)'
;MKDRIKALLDAHKADEAIALVDTHRADGGAMDDALWYLLGNAWRKKGNWQMAMNCYLEAVALNPESPAKQALDIANEILDFYNKDMYNQ
;
A
#
# COMPACT_ATOMS: atom_id res chain seq x y z
N MET A 1 -5.94 -10.91 11.60
CA MET A 1 -6.26 -9.95 10.52
C MET A 1 -5.26 -9.97 9.38
N LYS A 2 -3.99 -9.89 9.67
CA LYS A 2 -2.95 -9.82 8.61
C LYS A 2 -2.95 -11.04 7.69
N ASP A 3 -3.11 -12.23 8.26
CA ASP A 3 -3.15 -13.46 7.47
C ASP A 3 -4.35 -13.48 6.51
N ARG A 4 -5.49 -12.95 6.96
CA ARG A 4 -6.68 -12.86 6.13
C ARG A 4 -6.49 -11.88 4.99
N ILE A 5 -5.83 -10.74 5.27
CA ILE A 5 -5.52 -9.75 4.23
C ILE A 5 -4.59 -10.37 3.18
N LYS A 6 -3.55 -11.07 3.62
CA LYS A 6 -2.63 -11.74 2.71
C LYS A 6 -3.35 -12.75 1.83
N ALA A 7 -4.25 -13.55 2.43
CA ALA A 7 -5.04 -14.53 1.69
C ALA A 7 -5.95 -13.85 0.65
N LEU A 8 -6.56 -12.73 1.00
CA LEU A 8 -7.39 -11.96 0.08
C LEU A 8 -6.57 -11.41 -1.08
N LEU A 9 -5.37 -10.91 -0.81
CA LEU A 9 -4.49 -10.39 -1.86
C LEU A 9 -4.02 -11.52 -2.78
N ASP A 10 -3.70 -12.68 -2.22
CA ASP A 10 -3.31 -13.85 -3.01
C ASP A 10 -4.45 -14.36 -3.90
N ALA A 11 -5.68 -14.17 -3.45
CA ALA A 11 -6.88 -14.53 -4.19
C ALA A 11 -7.34 -13.42 -5.16
N HIS A 12 -6.56 -12.37 -5.34
CA HIS A 12 -6.88 -11.21 -6.18
C HIS A 12 -8.14 -10.48 -5.75
N LYS A 13 -8.37 -10.44 -4.43
CA LYS A 13 -9.53 -9.75 -3.83
C LYS A 13 -9.08 -8.49 -3.10
N ALA A 14 -8.40 -7.61 -3.81
CA ALA A 14 -7.85 -6.38 -3.23
C ALA A 14 -8.93 -5.47 -2.64
N ASP A 15 -10.10 -5.38 -3.29
CA ASP A 15 -11.21 -4.56 -2.77
C ASP A 15 -11.70 -5.05 -1.42
N GLU A 16 -11.79 -6.36 -1.24
CA GLU A 16 -12.20 -6.94 0.04
C GLU A 16 -11.15 -6.73 1.11
N ALA A 17 -9.88 -6.80 0.74
CA ALA A 17 -8.78 -6.53 1.67
C ALA A 17 -8.81 -5.08 2.15
N ILE A 18 -9.02 -4.13 1.24
CA ILE A 18 -9.12 -2.72 1.57
C ILE A 18 -10.32 -2.47 2.49
N ALA A 19 -11.48 -3.04 2.18
CA ALA A 19 -12.68 -2.89 2.99
C ALA A 19 -12.47 -3.44 4.41
N LEU A 20 -11.77 -4.56 4.53
CA LEU A 20 -11.47 -5.15 5.82
C LEU A 20 -10.60 -4.24 6.69
N VAL A 21 -9.56 -3.64 6.09
CA VAL A 21 -8.70 -2.70 6.80
C VAL A 21 -9.45 -1.42 7.15
N ASP A 22 -10.26 -0.90 6.24
CA ASP A 22 -11.04 0.31 6.48
C ASP A 22 -12.02 0.11 7.63
N THR A 23 -12.68 -1.04 7.71
CA THR A 23 -13.57 -1.38 8.82
C THR A 23 -12.80 -1.44 10.13
N HIS A 24 -11.62 -2.07 10.12
CA HIS A 24 -10.75 -2.16 11.29
C HIS A 24 -10.38 -0.76 11.81
N ARG A 25 -10.01 0.15 10.92
CA ARG A 25 -9.66 1.52 11.28
C ARG A 25 -10.87 2.30 11.81
N ALA A 26 -12.02 2.14 11.16
CA ALA A 26 -13.26 2.79 11.58
C ALA A 26 -13.69 2.35 12.98
N ASP A 27 -13.39 1.11 13.34
CA ASP A 27 -13.68 0.56 14.67
C ASP A 27 -12.62 0.94 15.72
N GLY A 28 -11.67 1.79 15.37
CA GLY A 28 -10.61 2.22 16.28
C GLY A 28 -9.45 1.26 16.38
N GLY A 29 -9.33 0.32 15.44
CA GLY A 29 -8.25 -0.65 15.43
C GLY A 29 -6.91 0.00 15.14
N ALA A 30 -5.86 -0.49 15.81
CA ALA A 30 -4.51 0.02 15.64
C ALA A 30 -3.95 -0.37 14.28
N MET A 31 -3.18 0.53 13.68
CA MET A 31 -2.48 0.30 12.43
C MET A 31 -0.98 0.25 12.71
N ASP A 32 -0.38 -0.91 12.52
CA ASP A 32 1.08 -1.03 12.57
C ASP A 32 1.66 -0.93 11.16
N ASP A 33 2.99 -0.94 11.07
CA ASP A 33 3.69 -0.84 9.79
C ASP A 33 3.31 -1.98 8.84
N ALA A 34 3.12 -3.20 9.37
CA ALA A 34 2.76 -4.35 8.55
C ALA A 34 1.37 -4.19 7.92
N LEU A 35 0.39 -3.66 8.66
CA LEU A 35 -0.94 -3.39 8.11
C LEU A 35 -0.90 -2.30 7.03
N TRP A 36 -0.15 -1.23 7.27
CA TRP A 36 0.04 -0.18 6.26
C TRP A 36 0.68 -0.73 4.99
N TYR A 37 1.69 -1.60 5.16
CA TYR A 37 2.35 -2.24 4.02
C TYR A 37 1.38 -3.10 3.21
N LEU A 38 0.58 -3.91 3.91
CA LEU A 38 -0.41 -4.77 3.24
C LEU A 38 -1.50 -3.95 2.54
N LEU A 39 -1.95 -2.87 3.17
CA LEU A 39 -2.92 -1.97 2.55
C LEU A 39 -2.33 -1.32 1.29
N GLY A 40 -1.07 -0.91 1.36
CA GLY A 40 -0.37 -0.40 0.18
C GLY A 40 -0.31 -1.40 -0.96
N ASN A 41 -0.02 -2.66 -0.62
CA ASN A 41 -0.01 -3.74 -1.61
C ASN A 41 -1.39 -3.94 -2.25
N ALA A 42 -2.46 -3.79 -1.48
CA ALA A 42 -3.82 -3.89 -2.00
C ALA A 42 -4.11 -2.79 -3.02
N TRP A 43 -3.76 -1.55 -2.70
CA TRP A 43 -3.92 -0.42 -3.61
C TRP A 43 -3.07 -0.58 -4.87
N ARG A 44 -1.84 -1.09 -4.71
CA ARG A 44 -0.96 -1.37 -5.84
C ARG A 44 -1.60 -2.38 -6.79
N LYS A 45 -2.19 -3.44 -6.26
CA LYS A 45 -2.86 -4.47 -7.07
C LYS A 45 -4.03 -3.89 -7.85
N LYS A 46 -4.67 -2.85 -7.33
CA LYS A 46 -5.72 -2.13 -8.04
C LYS A 46 -5.18 -1.14 -9.06
N GLY A 47 -3.89 -0.94 -9.09
CA GLY A 47 -3.25 0.04 -9.98
C GLY A 47 -3.27 1.46 -9.45
N ASN A 48 -3.69 1.67 -8.22
CA ASN A 48 -3.70 2.99 -7.60
C ASN A 48 -2.38 3.24 -6.86
N TRP A 49 -1.38 3.65 -7.61
CA TRP A 49 -0.03 3.86 -7.08
C TRP A 49 0.04 5.01 -6.09
N GLN A 50 -0.80 6.04 -6.26
CA GLN A 50 -0.82 7.17 -5.34
C GLN A 50 -1.26 6.74 -3.94
N MET A 51 -2.33 5.96 -3.85
CA MET A 51 -2.79 5.44 -2.56
C MET A 51 -1.81 4.44 -1.98
N ALA A 52 -1.19 3.62 -2.83
CA ALA A 52 -0.16 2.67 -2.39
C ALA A 52 1.01 3.41 -1.76
N MET A 53 1.50 4.46 -2.39
CA MET A 53 2.60 5.26 -1.86
C MET A 53 2.26 5.89 -0.53
N ASN A 54 1.04 6.43 -0.39
CA ASN A 54 0.60 7.01 0.87
C ASN A 54 0.66 5.98 2.00
N CYS A 55 0.22 4.75 1.73
CA CYS A 55 0.26 3.68 2.72
C CYS A 55 1.70 3.26 3.05
N TYR A 56 2.55 3.15 2.04
CA TYR A 56 3.96 2.81 2.25
C TYR A 56 4.69 3.87 3.05
N LEU A 57 4.38 5.15 2.82
CA LEU A 57 4.96 6.25 3.61
C LEU A 57 4.58 6.13 5.08
N GLU A 58 3.32 5.79 5.37
CA GLU A 58 2.87 5.56 6.75
C GLU A 58 3.63 4.39 7.38
N ALA A 59 3.81 3.30 6.63
CA ALA A 59 4.54 2.13 7.12
C ALA A 59 5.99 2.48 7.46
N VAL A 60 6.66 3.22 6.58
CA VAL A 60 8.06 3.62 6.78
C VAL A 60 8.19 4.59 7.95
N ALA A 61 7.19 5.47 8.14
CA ALA A 61 7.19 6.40 9.27
C ALA A 61 7.13 5.65 10.61
N LEU A 62 6.40 4.52 10.64
CA LEU A 62 6.31 3.68 11.84
C LEU A 62 7.52 2.77 12.01
N ASN A 63 8.09 2.29 10.90
CA ASN A 63 9.23 1.38 10.92
C ASN A 63 10.10 1.63 9.68
N PRO A 64 11.22 2.37 9.85
CA PRO A 64 12.12 2.66 8.72
C PRO A 64 12.72 1.43 8.05
N GLU A 65 12.68 0.27 8.71
CA GLU A 65 13.19 -0.98 8.17
C GLU A 65 12.09 -1.84 7.53
N SER A 66 10.87 -1.30 7.43
CA SER A 66 9.77 -2.00 6.79
C SER A 66 10.08 -2.30 5.33
N PRO A 67 9.62 -3.47 4.82
CA PRO A 67 9.72 -3.74 3.38
C PRO A 67 8.95 -2.72 2.52
N ALA A 68 8.10 -1.91 3.14
CA ALA A 68 7.42 -0.81 2.46
C ALA A 68 8.40 0.20 1.86
N LYS A 69 9.60 0.35 2.45
CA LYS A 69 10.62 1.26 1.91
C LYS A 69 11.03 0.84 0.49
N GLN A 70 11.27 -0.45 0.29
CA GLN A 70 11.62 -0.97 -1.02
C GLN A 70 10.44 -0.84 -1.99
N ALA A 71 9.23 -1.13 -1.53
CA ALA A 71 8.03 -0.98 -2.34
C ALA A 71 7.82 0.49 -2.73
N LEU A 72 8.12 1.41 -1.83
CA LEU A 72 8.01 2.85 -2.09
C LEU A 72 9.02 3.28 -3.17
N ASP A 73 10.24 2.78 -3.10
CA ASP A 73 11.26 3.08 -4.10
C ASP A 73 10.82 2.59 -5.49
N ILE A 74 10.24 1.40 -5.56
CA ILE A 74 9.71 0.85 -6.82
C ILE A 74 8.57 1.72 -7.33
N ALA A 75 7.64 2.11 -6.45
CA ALA A 75 6.51 2.95 -6.82
C ALA A 75 6.99 4.32 -7.34
N ASN A 76 8.00 4.91 -6.71
CA ASN A 76 8.59 6.16 -7.16
C ASN A 76 9.19 6.03 -8.55
N GLU A 77 9.86 4.94 -8.85
CA GLU A 77 10.43 4.69 -10.17
C GLU A 77 9.33 4.59 -11.23
N ILE A 78 8.25 3.89 -10.92
CA ILE A 78 7.12 3.73 -11.85
C ILE A 78 6.46 5.07 -12.13
N LEU A 79 6.17 5.86 -11.10
CA LEU A 79 5.53 7.17 -11.27
C LEU A 79 6.45 8.15 -11.97
N ASP A 80 7.74 8.10 -11.67
CA ASP A 80 8.73 8.94 -12.35
C ASP A 80 8.79 8.62 -13.83
N PHE A 81 8.73 7.35 -14.19
CA PHE A 81 8.70 6.91 -15.57
C PHE A 81 7.49 7.49 -16.32
N TYR A 82 6.30 7.42 -15.71
CA TYR A 82 5.09 7.95 -16.34
C TYR A 82 5.09 9.49 -16.41
N ASN A 83 5.62 10.14 -15.38
CA ASN A 83 5.67 11.61 -15.34
C ASN A 83 6.75 12.20 -16.23
N LYS A 84 7.74 11.42 -16.58
CA LYS A 84 8.87 11.88 -17.40
C LYS A 84 8.42 12.45 -18.73
N ASP A 85 7.44 11.82 -19.36
CA ASP A 85 6.89 12.28 -20.63
C ASP A 85 6.14 13.61 -20.46
N MET A 86 5.58 13.87 -19.31
CA MET A 86 4.87 15.10 -19.03
C MET A 86 5.83 16.28 -18.84
N TYR A 87 7.01 16.03 -18.28
CA TYR A 87 7.99 17.07 -18.04
C TYR A 87 8.78 17.47 -19.29
N ASN A 88 8.78 16.65 -20.29
CA ASN A 88 9.54 16.87 -21.50
C ASN A 88 8.73 17.57 -22.58
N GLN A 89 7.59 18.10 -22.22
CA GLN A 89 6.76 18.89 -23.15
C GLN A 89 7.06 20.41 -23.01
#